data_a0dd1bb25ceae4803b075be49336d2eb
#
_entry.id   a0dd1bb25ceae4803b075be49336d2eb
#
_cell.length_a   1.000
_cell.length_b   1.000
_cell.length_c   1.000
_cell.angle_alpha   90.00
_cell.angle_beta   90.00
_cell.angle_gamma   90.00
#
_symmetry.space_group_name_H-M   'P 1'
#
loop_
_entity.id
_entity.type
_entity.pdbx_description
1 polymer ?
#
loop_
_entity_poly.entity_id
_entity_poly.type
_entity_poly.pdbx_seq_one_letter_code
_entity_poly.pdbx_strand_id
1 'polypeptide(L)'
;MASLTYHEQKDIENIKKLRGLIKELPPFCADFFRGIEPLTSTRTRIAYAYDLRIFFDFLKTSNSQVARMGENIPLSVLEELTVTDLEEYMEYLKCHPSVNNEDVYNTERGIMRKVSSLKSFYNYFYRNERIEKNPASLLRLPKLHEKEITRLEIDEV
;
A
#
# COMPACT_ATOMS: atom_id res chain seq x y z
N MET A 1 -18.35 -35.56 5.32
CA MET A 1 -17.41 -34.48 5.00
C MET A 1 -16.60 -34.06 6.21
N ALA A 2 -15.31 -33.96 6.07
CA ALA A 2 -14.49 -33.49 7.18
C ALA A 2 -14.78 -32.00 7.44
N SER A 3 -14.92 -31.64 8.71
CA SER A 3 -15.08 -30.24 9.09
C SER A 3 -13.75 -29.49 8.93
N LEU A 4 -13.82 -28.19 8.61
CA LEU A 4 -12.67 -27.35 8.49
C LEU A 4 -12.02 -27.11 9.86
N THR A 5 -10.69 -27.04 9.88
CA THR A 5 -9.96 -26.65 11.09
C THR A 5 -10.17 -25.15 11.35
N TYR A 6 -9.83 -24.70 12.56
CA TYR A 6 -9.87 -23.29 12.90
C TYR A 6 -9.02 -22.45 11.95
N HIS A 7 -7.80 -22.91 11.60
CA HIS A 7 -6.90 -22.21 10.70
C HIS A 7 -7.48 -22.12 9.28
N GLU A 8 -8.10 -23.19 8.81
CA GLU A 8 -8.73 -23.19 7.48
C GLU A 8 -9.92 -22.24 7.43
N GLN A 9 -10.74 -22.20 8.49
CA GLN A 9 -11.85 -21.26 8.59
C GLN A 9 -11.36 -19.82 8.59
N LYS A 10 -10.27 -19.54 9.33
CA LYS A 10 -9.67 -18.21 9.39
C LYS A 10 -9.11 -17.79 8.04
N ASP A 11 -8.48 -18.72 7.31
CA ASP A 11 -7.98 -18.47 5.95
C ASP A 11 -9.12 -18.10 5.01
N ILE A 12 -10.24 -18.82 5.07
CA ILE A 12 -11.41 -18.52 4.24
C ILE A 12 -11.93 -17.11 4.53
N GLU A 13 -12.06 -16.75 5.80
CA GLU A 13 -12.50 -15.42 6.21
C GLU A 13 -11.56 -14.35 5.68
N ASN A 14 -10.24 -14.56 5.77
CA ASN A 14 -9.25 -13.62 5.31
C ASN A 14 -9.27 -13.47 3.79
N ILE A 15 -9.45 -14.57 3.06
CA ILE A 15 -9.57 -14.54 1.60
C ILE A 15 -10.80 -13.73 1.18
N LYS A 16 -11.93 -13.95 1.84
CA LYS A 16 -13.15 -13.18 1.55
C LYS A 16 -12.97 -11.70 1.85
N LYS A 17 -12.32 -11.39 2.97
CA LYS A 17 -12.02 -10.01 3.34
C LYS A 17 -11.13 -9.34 2.29
N LEU A 18 -10.08 -10.03 1.86
CA LEU A 18 -9.17 -9.52 0.84
C LEU A 18 -9.91 -9.25 -0.46
N ARG A 19 -10.75 -10.18 -0.91
CA ARG A 19 -11.54 -10.00 -2.14
C ARG A 19 -12.45 -8.78 -2.06
N GLY A 20 -13.06 -8.55 -0.90
CA GLY A 20 -13.87 -7.36 -0.67
C GLY A 20 -13.08 -6.07 -0.75
N LEU A 21 -11.88 -6.05 -0.18
CA LEU A 21 -10.99 -4.88 -0.24
C LEU A 21 -10.52 -4.60 -1.66
N ILE A 22 -10.17 -5.63 -2.42
CA ILE A 22 -9.71 -5.48 -3.81
C ILE A 22 -10.81 -4.86 -4.68
N LYS A 23 -12.07 -5.20 -4.44
CA LYS A 23 -13.20 -4.63 -5.20
C LYS A 23 -13.35 -3.12 -5.02
N GLU A 24 -12.86 -2.57 -3.92
CA GLU A 24 -12.89 -1.13 -3.65
C GLU A 24 -11.75 -0.37 -4.33
N LEU A 25 -10.77 -1.10 -4.89
CA LEU A 25 -9.62 -0.53 -5.57
C LEU A 25 -9.86 -0.44 -7.07
N PRO A 26 -9.07 0.39 -7.80
CA PRO A 26 -9.14 0.39 -9.26
C PRO A 26 -9.00 -1.02 -9.83
N PRO A 27 -9.70 -1.33 -10.94
CA PRO A 27 -9.75 -2.71 -11.47
C PRO A 27 -8.39 -3.36 -11.75
N PHE A 28 -7.40 -2.58 -12.17
CA PHE A 28 -6.08 -3.14 -12.49
C PHE A 28 -5.36 -3.69 -11.25
N CYS A 29 -5.75 -3.27 -10.05
CA CYS A 29 -5.13 -3.74 -8.80
C CYS A 29 -5.30 -5.24 -8.59
N ALA A 30 -6.38 -5.82 -9.10
CA ALA A 30 -6.62 -7.27 -8.98
C ALA A 30 -5.47 -8.08 -9.60
N ASP A 31 -4.88 -7.58 -10.69
CA ASP A 31 -3.75 -8.25 -11.35
C ASP A 31 -2.53 -8.32 -10.44
N PHE A 32 -2.25 -7.23 -9.73
CA PHE A 32 -1.16 -7.21 -8.75
C PHE A 32 -1.35 -8.27 -7.66
N PHE A 33 -2.54 -8.33 -7.06
CA PHE A 33 -2.80 -9.29 -5.99
C PHE A 33 -2.71 -10.72 -6.46
N ARG A 34 -3.14 -11.00 -7.70
CA ARG A 34 -2.98 -12.32 -8.30
C ARG A 34 -1.51 -12.65 -8.51
N GLY A 35 -0.73 -11.67 -8.97
CA GLY A 35 0.70 -11.86 -9.25
C GLY A 35 1.54 -12.13 -8.01
N ILE A 36 1.20 -11.52 -6.86
CA ILE A 36 1.97 -11.70 -5.63
C ILE A 36 1.44 -12.84 -4.74
N GLU A 37 0.32 -13.45 -5.10
CA GLU A 37 -0.29 -14.51 -4.30
C GLU A 37 0.68 -15.65 -3.95
N PRO A 38 1.45 -16.21 -4.89
CA PRO A 38 2.37 -17.30 -4.57
C PRO A 38 3.52 -16.91 -3.65
N LEU A 39 3.82 -15.62 -3.53
CA LEU A 39 4.99 -15.12 -2.81
C LEU A 39 4.64 -14.52 -1.45
N THR A 40 3.35 -14.38 -1.13
CA THR A 40 2.91 -13.67 0.07
C THR A 40 1.80 -14.43 0.78
N SER A 41 1.65 -14.14 2.08
CA SER A 41 0.51 -14.65 2.84
C SER A 41 -0.73 -13.79 2.58
N THR A 42 -1.90 -14.34 2.88
CA THR A 42 -3.16 -13.60 2.77
C THR A 42 -3.15 -12.36 3.68
N ARG A 43 -2.55 -12.47 4.87
CA ARG A 43 -2.46 -11.34 5.80
C ARG A 43 -1.60 -10.22 5.23
N THR A 44 -0.51 -10.54 4.56
CA THR A 44 0.33 -9.55 3.89
C THR A 44 -0.44 -8.85 2.78
N ARG A 45 -1.19 -9.60 1.98
CA ARG A 45 -1.99 -9.01 0.89
C ARG A 45 -3.11 -8.12 1.43
N ILE A 46 -3.73 -8.48 2.56
CA ILE A 46 -4.72 -7.61 3.22
C ILE A 46 -4.07 -6.29 3.62
N ALA A 47 -2.88 -6.34 4.21
CA ALA A 47 -2.15 -5.12 4.57
C ALA A 47 -1.85 -4.27 3.34
N TYR A 48 -1.42 -4.88 2.24
CA TYR A 48 -1.17 -4.17 0.98
C TYR A 48 -2.46 -3.54 0.44
N ALA A 49 -3.59 -4.22 0.55
CA ALA A 49 -4.86 -3.67 0.07
C ALA A 49 -5.26 -2.41 0.84
N TYR A 50 -5.08 -2.40 2.15
CA TYR A 50 -5.31 -1.22 2.96
C TYR A 50 -4.34 -0.08 2.59
N ASP A 51 -3.07 -0.41 2.37
CA ASP A 51 -2.07 0.59 2.00
C ASP A 51 -2.40 1.23 0.65
N LEU A 52 -2.81 0.42 -0.33
CA LEU A 52 -3.20 0.94 -1.64
C LEU A 52 -4.47 1.79 -1.57
N ARG A 53 -5.40 1.43 -0.70
CA ARG A 53 -6.60 2.25 -0.47
C ARG A 53 -6.21 3.65 0.01
N ILE A 54 -5.28 3.75 0.95
CA ILE A 54 -4.78 5.04 1.43
C ILE A 54 -4.13 5.82 0.28
N PHE A 55 -3.34 5.14 -0.54
CA PHE A 55 -2.67 5.76 -1.69
C PHE A 55 -3.67 6.34 -2.69
N PHE A 56 -4.68 5.56 -3.07
CA PHE A 56 -5.69 6.05 -4.02
C PHE A 56 -6.57 7.14 -3.43
N ASP A 57 -6.86 7.09 -2.13
CA ASP A 57 -7.55 8.18 -1.44
C ASP A 57 -6.72 9.46 -1.48
N PHE A 58 -5.40 9.36 -1.28
CA PHE A 58 -4.50 10.51 -1.43
C PHE A 58 -4.57 11.08 -2.85
N LEU A 59 -4.50 10.24 -3.87
CA LEU A 59 -4.56 10.70 -5.26
C LEU A 59 -5.86 11.44 -5.56
N LYS A 60 -6.98 10.95 -5.08
CA LYS A 60 -8.28 11.59 -5.26
C LYS A 60 -8.35 12.93 -4.54
N THR A 61 -7.71 13.05 -3.38
CA THR A 61 -7.69 14.28 -2.60
C THR A 61 -6.79 15.33 -3.24
N SER A 62 -5.63 14.91 -3.77
CA SER A 62 -4.64 15.83 -4.30
C SER A 62 -4.83 16.16 -5.78
N ASN A 63 -5.63 15.40 -6.51
CA ASN A 63 -5.81 15.58 -7.96
C ASN A 63 -7.29 15.47 -8.32
N SER A 64 -7.87 16.61 -8.72
CA SER A 64 -9.30 16.68 -9.07
C SER A 64 -9.67 15.82 -10.28
N GLN A 65 -8.76 15.63 -11.23
CA GLN A 65 -9.01 14.77 -12.38
C GLN A 65 -9.15 13.32 -11.96
N VAL A 66 -8.27 12.86 -11.06
CA VAL A 66 -8.36 11.50 -10.52
C VAL A 66 -9.63 11.33 -9.71
N ALA A 67 -10.02 12.34 -8.91
CA ALA A 67 -11.26 12.30 -8.14
C ALA A 67 -12.49 12.11 -9.05
N ARG A 68 -12.49 12.72 -10.21
CA ARG A 68 -13.60 12.59 -11.18
C ARG A 68 -13.69 11.20 -11.81
N MET A 69 -12.60 10.47 -11.85
CA MET A 69 -12.57 9.11 -12.41
C MET A 69 -13.27 8.10 -11.50
N GLY A 70 -13.39 8.42 -10.19
CA GLY A 70 -14.03 7.54 -9.22
C GLY A 70 -13.34 6.18 -9.14
N GLU A 71 -14.08 5.11 -9.43
CA GLU A 71 -13.55 3.75 -9.40
C GLU A 71 -12.85 3.37 -10.72
N ASN A 72 -12.93 4.21 -11.75
CA ASN A 72 -12.40 3.91 -13.08
C ASN A 72 -11.05 4.55 -13.34
N ILE A 73 -10.18 4.62 -12.33
CA ILE A 73 -8.83 5.12 -12.47
C ILE A 73 -8.06 4.16 -13.38
N PRO A 74 -7.51 4.64 -14.52
CA PRO A 74 -6.75 3.76 -15.41
C PRO A 74 -5.32 3.56 -14.92
N LEU A 75 -4.70 2.47 -15.37
CA LEU A 75 -3.31 2.15 -15.02
C LEU A 75 -2.33 3.27 -15.44
N SER A 76 -2.64 3.98 -16.52
CA SER A 76 -1.80 5.07 -17.02
C SER A 76 -1.56 6.19 -16.00
N VAL A 77 -2.42 6.34 -15.01
CA VAL A 77 -2.24 7.33 -13.94
C VAL A 77 -0.94 7.07 -13.19
N LEU A 78 -0.54 5.80 -13.02
CA LEU A 78 0.70 5.46 -12.34
C LEU A 78 1.93 6.00 -13.06
N GLU A 79 1.91 6.02 -14.39
CA GLU A 79 3.02 6.55 -15.20
C GLU A 79 3.08 8.07 -15.20
N GLU A 80 1.95 8.72 -15.04
CA GLU A 80 1.85 10.17 -15.06
C GLU A 80 2.35 10.81 -13.75
N LEU A 81 2.37 10.04 -12.66
CA LEU A 81 2.87 10.53 -11.39
C LEU A 81 4.38 10.67 -11.44
N THR A 82 4.88 11.73 -10.77
CA THR A 82 6.32 11.99 -10.66
C THR A 82 6.82 11.51 -9.30
N VAL A 83 8.15 11.45 -9.13
CA VAL A 83 8.73 11.15 -7.82
C VAL A 83 8.31 12.22 -6.80
N THR A 84 8.16 13.47 -7.22
CA THR A 84 7.69 14.55 -6.35
C THR A 84 6.28 14.26 -5.82
N ASP A 85 5.38 13.79 -6.68
CA ASP A 85 4.03 13.41 -6.26
C ASP A 85 4.08 12.32 -5.20
N LEU A 86 4.97 11.35 -5.36
CA LEU A 86 5.12 10.26 -4.41
C LEU A 86 5.79 10.71 -3.12
N GLU A 87 6.69 11.69 -3.19
CA GLU A 87 7.26 12.31 -1.99
C GLU A 87 6.18 13.07 -1.20
N GLU A 88 5.27 13.73 -1.90
CA GLU A 88 4.11 14.37 -1.27
C GLU A 88 3.22 13.34 -0.57
N TYR A 89 3.08 12.15 -1.16
CA TYR A 89 2.36 11.06 -0.52
C TYR A 89 3.04 10.63 0.78
N MET A 90 4.36 10.52 0.79
CA MET A 90 5.11 10.20 2.01
C MET A 90 4.86 11.23 3.11
N GLU A 91 4.84 12.50 2.75
CA GLU A 91 4.53 13.58 3.68
C GLU A 91 3.09 13.48 4.20
N TYR A 92 2.16 13.20 3.32
CA TYR A 92 0.75 12.97 3.66
C TYR A 92 0.61 11.83 4.69
N LEU A 93 1.40 10.78 4.57
CA LEU A 93 1.33 9.64 5.48
C LEU A 93 1.70 9.97 6.91
N LYS A 94 2.41 11.06 7.17
CA LYS A 94 2.76 11.45 8.55
C LYS A 94 1.51 11.75 9.37
N CYS A 95 0.55 12.44 8.76
CA CYS A 95 -0.73 12.72 9.39
C CYS A 95 -1.77 12.93 8.29
N HIS A 96 -2.82 12.12 8.29
CA HIS A 96 -3.87 12.22 7.28
C HIS A 96 -5.23 11.84 7.88
N PRO A 97 -6.35 12.33 7.26
CA PRO A 97 -7.67 11.93 7.74
C PRO A 97 -7.97 10.46 7.42
N SER A 98 -8.67 9.81 8.33
CA SER A 98 -9.20 8.47 8.11
C SER A 98 -10.59 8.55 7.49
N VAL A 99 -11.18 7.39 7.21
CA VAL A 99 -12.56 7.28 6.72
C VAL A 99 -13.54 8.01 7.64
N ASN A 100 -13.26 8.05 8.94
CA ASN A 100 -14.11 8.70 9.94
C ASN A 100 -13.74 10.16 10.20
N ASN A 101 -12.89 10.75 9.36
CA ASN A 101 -12.36 12.10 9.51
C ASN A 101 -11.53 12.33 10.78
N GLU A 102 -11.10 11.27 11.44
CA GLU A 102 -10.15 11.34 12.53
C GLU A 102 -8.73 11.33 11.95
N ASP A 103 -7.82 12.06 12.61
CA ASP A 103 -6.44 12.09 12.15
C ASP A 103 -5.74 10.76 12.42
N VAL A 104 -5.07 10.25 11.41
CA VAL A 104 -4.22 9.06 11.49
C VAL A 104 -2.76 9.50 11.46
N TYR A 105 -2.01 9.10 12.47
CA TYR A 105 -0.58 9.36 12.55
C TYR A 105 0.18 8.06 12.25
N ASN A 106 1.15 8.13 11.33
CA ASN A 106 2.03 7.01 11.03
C ASN A 106 3.43 7.28 11.54
N THR A 107 4.01 6.28 12.22
CA THR A 107 5.41 6.30 12.64
C THR A 107 6.32 6.16 11.42
N GLU A 108 7.62 6.44 11.58
CA GLU A 108 8.60 6.24 10.51
C GLU A 108 8.58 4.81 9.99
N ARG A 109 8.44 3.82 10.88
CA ARG A 109 8.33 2.41 10.50
C ARG A 109 7.07 2.13 9.69
N GLY A 110 5.94 2.72 10.08
CA GLY A 110 4.68 2.60 9.35
C GLY A 110 4.75 3.22 7.97
N ILE A 111 5.39 4.38 7.85
CA ILE A 111 5.60 5.04 6.56
C ILE A 111 6.50 4.18 5.67
N MET A 112 7.60 3.66 6.21
CA MET A 112 8.51 2.80 5.48
C MET A 112 7.79 1.57 4.92
N ARG A 113 6.93 0.94 5.72
CA ARG A 113 6.16 -0.23 5.29
C ARG A 113 5.20 0.12 4.14
N LYS A 114 4.50 1.25 4.26
CA LYS A 114 3.56 1.69 3.23
C LYS A 114 4.26 2.08 1.94
N VAL A 115 5.41 2.73 2.03
CA VAL A 115 6.22 3.08 0.85
C VAL A 115 6.76 1.81 0.19
N SER A 116 7.17 0.82 0.99
CA SER A 116 7.64 -0.47 0.46
C SER A 116 6.55 -1.21 -0.31
N SER A 117 5.31 -1.20 0.20
CA SER A 117 4.19 -1.82 -0.52
C SER A 117 3.90 -1.08 -1.83
N LEU A 118 3.99 0.24 -1.84
CA LEU A 118 3.82 1.03 -3.05
C LEU A 118 4.91 0.73 -4.08
N LYS A 119 6.17 0.58 -3.63
CA LYS A 119 7.26 0.20 -4.52
C LYS A 119 7.04 -1.19 -5.13
N SER A 120 6.56 -2.14 -4.36
CA SER A 120 6.23 -3.48 -4.85
C SER A 120 5.12 -3.42 -5.89
N PHE A 121 4.11 -2.59 -5.66
CA PHE A 121 2.99 -2.38 -6.57
C PHE A 121 3.45 -1.83 -7.93
N TYR A 122 4.22 -0.74 -7.91
CA TYR A 122 4.79 -0.16 -9.13
C TYR A 122 5.70 -1.15 -9.84
N ASN A 123 6.55 -1.84 -9.08
CA ASN A 123 7.52 -2.78 -9.63
C ASN A 123 6.83 -3.94 -10.35
N TYR A 124 5.71 -4.42 -9.83
CA TYR A 124 4.93 -5.47 -10.49
C TYR A 124 4.53 -5.06 -11.91
N PHE A 125 3.93 -3.88 -12.06
CA PHE A 125 3.49 -3.42 -13.37
C PHE A 125 4.64 -3.06 -14.29
N TYR A 126 5.72 -2.53 -13.74
CA TYR A 126 6.92 -2.21 -14.51
C TYR A 126 7.59 -3.48 -15.06
N ARG A 127 7.75 -4.49 -14.23
CA ARG A 127 8.38 -5.76 -14.62
C ARG A 127 7.54 -6.53 -15.64
N ASN A 128 6.24 -6.38 -15.61
CA ASN A 128 5.33 -7.01 -16.57
C ASN A 128 5.09 -6.13 -17.79
N GLU A 129 5.87 -5.09 -17.96
CA GLU A 129 5.82 -4.19 -19.12
C GLU A 129 4.44 -3.53 -19.32
N ARG A 130 3.67 -3.38 -18.23
CA ARG A 130 2.37 -2.73 -18.24
C ARG A 130 2.46 -1.22 -18.09
N ILE A 131 3.58 -0.74 -17.55
CA ILE A 131 3.94 0.68 -17.47
C ILE A 131 5.38 0.84 -17.94
N GLU A 132 5.71 1.98 -18.55
CA GLU A 132 7.06 2.26 -19.05
C GLU A 132 7.92 3.03 -18.04
N LYS A 133 7.28 3.71 -17.09
CA LYS A 133 7.97 4.52 -16.09
C LYS A 133 7.65 4.01 -14.70
N ASN A 134 8.67 3.98 -13.84
CA ASN A 134 8.53 3.57 -12.45
C ASN A 134 9.06 4.66 -11.51
N PRO A 135 8.26 5.72 -11.27
CA PRO A 135 8.71 6.80 -10.39
C PRO A 135 8.93 6.34 -8.95
N ALA A 136 8.26 5.28 -8.50
CA ALA A 136 8.43 4.76 -7.15
C ALA A 136 9.83 4.20 -6.92
N SER A 137 10.54 3.78 -7.97
CA SER A 137 11.92 3.29 -7.84
C SER A 137 12.88 4.38 -7.36
N LEU A 138 12.52 5.64 -7.56
CA LEU A 138 13.34 6.79 -7.16
C LEU A 138 13.07 7.24 -5.72
N LEU A 139 12.03 6.72 -5.09
CA LEU A 139 11.72 7.06 -3.71
C LEU A 139 12.75 6.48 -2.76
N ARG A 140 13.17 7.30 -1.80
CA ARG A 140 14.06 6.86 -0.73
C ARG A 140 13.22 6.49 0.48
N LEU A 141 13.56 5.36 1.10
CA LEU A 141 12.90 4.94 2.32
C LEU A 141 13.35 5.82 3.49
N PRO A 142 12.43 6.15 4.42
CA PRO A 142 12.79 6.94 5.60
C PRO A 142 13.82 6.19 6.47
N LYS A 143 14.69 6.94 7.15
CA LYS A 143 15.59 6.37 8.14
C LYS A 143 14.81 6.01 9.40
N LEU A 144 15.16 4.86 10.00
CA LEU A 144 14.60 4.47 11.29
C LEU A 144 15.51 4.98 12.40
N HIS A 145 15.00 5.90 13.22
CA HIS A 145 15.75 6.47 14.35
C HIS A 145 15.66 5.64 15.63
N GLU A 146 14.71 4.70 15.69
CA GLU A 146 14.48 3.85 16.86
C GLU A 146 15.68 3.01 17.29
N LYS A 147 16.52 2.61 16.33
CA LYS A 147 17.70 1.78 16.60
C LYS A 147 18.73 2.52 17.46
N GLU A 148 18.84 3.83 17.27
CA GLU A 148 19.78 4.65 18.05
C GLU A 148 19.35 4.72 19.51
N ILE A 149 18.07 4.92 19.75
CA ILE A 149 17.49 4.99 21.10
C ILE A 149 17.69 3.66 21.83
N THR A 150 17.40 2.55 21.17
CA THR A 150 17.57 1.22 21.76
C THR A 150 19.04 0.94 22.10
N ARG A 151 19.95 1.39 21.23
CA ARG A 151 21.39 1.18 21.44
C ARG A 151 21.89 1.96 22.65
N LEU A 152 21.42 3.19 22.84
CA LEU A 152 21.77 4.01 24.00
C LEU A 152 21.29 3.38 25.30
N GLU A 153 20.10 2.82 25.32
CA GLU A 153 19.57 2.12 26.49
C GLU A 153 20.41 0.92 26.87
N ILE A 154 20.91 0.17 25.90
CA ILE A 154 21.76 -0.99 26.12
C ILE A 154 23.11 -0.54 26.66
N ASP A 155 23.67 0.54 26.16
CA ASP A 155 24.96 1.05 26.58
C ASP A 155 24.96 1.63 27.98
N GLU A 156 23.82 2.05 28.49
CA GLU A 156 23.66 2.54 29.85
C GLU A 156 23.60 1.44 30.89
N VAL A 157 23.39 0.22 30.49
CA VAL A 157 23.35 -0.95 31.38
C VAL A 157 24.74 -1.57 31.54
#